data_2995324bfd7c98e7bb0f2b4bd5102b71
#
_entry.id   2995324bfd7c98e7bb0f2b4bd5102b71
#
_cell.length_a   1.000
_cell.length_b   1.000
_cell.length_c   1.000
_cell.angle_alpha   90.00
_cell.angle_beta   90.00
_cell.angle_gamma   90.00
#
_symmetry.space_group_name_H-M   'P 1'
#
loop_
_entity.id
_entity.type
_entity.pdbx_description
1 polymer ?
#
loop_
_entity_poly.entity_id
_entity_poly.type
_entity_poly.pdbx_seq_one_letter_code
_entity_poly.pdbx_strand_id
1 'polypeptide(L)'
;MKLVASASAAVAAADVIPAYAKSVGVPGRVRAWRTTRDAKFQPVQSPPQWETEKDNSPVAIHLDPATRYQEILGFGGAFTDASCYLMNQMTPDARHAFLSDLYGQSGLRLSVGRTCIGASDYATKMYSYDDTPEPDPELKQFSIEPDHAWILPALREARQINPDLYLFSCVWSPPGWMKFGGSMLGGNIRERWFAPHAQYFVKFLQAYAAAGVNVQVVTVNNEVDTDQDGHFPACLWAQQHEMVFVANHLGPALEKAGLDTKIWILDHNYNLWGRVLDELSQPEVNKYVDGVAWHSYAGTPDAMTRVHASFPEKHMYFTEGGPPAHLFGPAGETPHASPPPYGTDWARWSRAFTDMLRNWARCICVWNLLLDENGRPDITNPPRPMRRSGLVSFDSKSKQLTYSGNYYAFPHYSKLIQRGARVFASSGDLPDVAHVSAENPDKSRVLVVTNSNDSLEQQMQCRLGSFTLRLSVPPDSITSFVW
;
A
#
# COMPACT_ATOMS: atom_id res chain seq x y z
N MET A 1 48.34 -37.93 15.66
CA MET A 1 47.33 -37.27 14.83
C MET A 1 46.16 -38.25 14.64
N LYS A 2 45.12 -38.16 15.45
CA LYS A 2 43.94 -39.04 15.34
C LYS A 2 42.84 -38.22 14.66
N LEU A 3 42.37 -38.68 13.49
CA LEU A 3 41.16 -38.15 12.86
C LEU A 3 39.92 -38.48 13.72
N VAL A 4 39.16 -37.48 14.06
CA VAL A 4 37.83 -37.64 14.64
C VAL A 4 36.85 -37.53 13.47
N ALA A 5 36.16 -38.61 13.17
CA ALA A 5 35.05 -38.63 12.22
C ALA A 5 33.79 -38.09 12.90
N SER A 6 33.27 -37.00 12.39
CA SER A 6 31.96 -36.46 12.81
C SER A 6 30.84 -37.22 12.09
N ALA A 7 30.04 -37.98 12.83
CA ALA A 7 28.83 -38.60 12.34
C ALA A 7 27.71 -37.54 12.26
N SER A 8 27.26 -37.25 11.04
CA SER A 8 26.04 -36.45 10.81
C SER A 8 24.83 -37.31 11.11
N ALA A 9 24.11 -37.00 12.20
CA ALA A 9 22.82 -37.58 12.47
C ALA A 9 21.78 -36.86 11.58
N ALA A 10 21.28 -37.58 10.58
CA ALA A 10 20.10 -37.19 9.84
C ALA A 10 18.87 -37.33 10.78
N VAL A 11 18.33 -36.21 11.26
CA VAL A 11 17.04 -36.20 11.94
C VAL A 11 15.98 -36.37 10.87
N ALA A 12 15.36 -37.56 10.83
CA ALA A 12 14.17 -37.79 10.06
C ALA A 12 13.06 -36.90 10.61
N ALA A 13 12.62 -35.94 9.81
CA ALA A 13 11.40 -35.17 10.08
C ALA A 13 10.23 -36.14 10.01
N ALA A 14 9.76 -36.62 11.15
CA ALA A 14 8.49 -37.30 11.26
C ALA A 14 7.40 -36.26 10.92
N ASP A 15 6.57 -36.58 9.94
CA ASP A 15 5.35 -35.86 9.61
C ASP A 15 4.43 -35.84 10.86
N VAL A 16 4.59 -34.78 11.68
CA VAL A 16 3.62 -34.46 12.70
C VAL A 16 2.45 -33.83 11.96
N ILE A 17 1.50 -34.64 11.52
CA ILE A 17 0.16 -34.17 11.15
C ILE A 17 -0.41 -33.58 12.44
N PRO A 18 -0.57 -32.24 12.56
CA PRO A 18 -1.24 -31.69 13.73
C PRO A 18 -2.66 -32.27 13.79
N ALA A 19 -3.07 -32.71 14.96
CA ALA A 19 -4.44 -33.15 15.24
C ALA A 19 -5.43 -31.97 15.10
N TYR A 20 -5.65 -31.50 13.90
CA TYR A 20 -6.52 -30.38 13.55
C TYR A 20 -7.72 -30.87 12.74
N ALA A 21 -8.42 -31.89 13.27
CA ALA A 21 -9.74 -32.32 12.81
C ALA A 21 -10.82 -31.84 13.79
N LYS A 22 -10.74 -30.60 14.30
CA LYS A 22 -11.92 -29.97 14.90
C LYS A 22 -12.76 -29.47 13.73
N SER A 23 -13.95 -30.02 13.57
CA SER A 23 -14.96 -29.86 12.53
C SER A 23 -14.97 -28.45 11.93
N VAL A 24 -14.29 -28.26 10.82
CA VAL A 24 -14.62 -27.16 9.90
C VAL A 24 -16.01 -27.50 9.40
N GLY A 25 -17.02 -26.66 9.69
CA GLY A 25 -18.35 -26.83 9.13
C GLY A 25 -18.29 -26.92 7.59
N VAL A 26 -19.27 -27.54 6.98
CA VAL A 26 -19.33 -27.64 5.51
C VAL A 26 -19.14 -26.25 4.90
N PRO A 27 -18.12 -26.04 4.05
CA PRO A 27 -17.90 -24.73 3.44
C PRO A 27 -19.11 -24.35 2.56
N GLY A 28 -19.39 -23.04 2.50
CA GLY A 28 -20.47 -22.52 1.67
C GLY A 28 -20.23 -22.73 0.17
N ARG A 29 -21.25 -22.44 -0.63
CA ARG A 29 -21.15 -22.47 -2.09
C ARG A 29 -20.08 -21.49 -2.58
N VAL A 30 -19.16 -21.97 -3.43
CA VAL A 30 -18.09 -21.17 -4.01
C VAL A 30 -18.61 -20.29 -5.13
N ARG A 31 -18.26 -19.03 -5.09
CA ARG A 31 -18.34 -18.06 -6.19
C ARG A 31 -16.91 -17.69 -6.60
N ALA A 32 -16.67 -17.41 -7.87
CA ALA A 32 -15.34 -17.03 -8.32
C ALA A 32 -15.39 -15.91 -9.35
N TRP A 33 -14.31 -15.11 -9.37
CA TRP A 33 -14.07 -14.04 -10.34
C TRP A 33 -12.67 -14.19 -10.93
N ARG A 34 -12.53 -13.78 -12.17
CA ARG A 34 -11.29 -13.96 -12.92
C ARG A 34 -10.90 -12.71 -13.71
N THR A 35 -9.59 -12.42 -13.70
CA THR A 35 -8.95 -11.48 -14.63
C THR A 35 -7.96 -12.23 -15.50
N THR A 36 -8.12 -12.09 -16.81
CA THR A 36 -7.23 -12.58 -17.87
C THR A 36 -7.07 -11.50 -18.93
N ARG A 37 -6.36 -11.81 -20.02
CA ARG A 37 -6.28 -10.93 -21.19
C ARG A 37 -7.67 -10.52 -21.70
N ASP A 38 -8.61 -11.46 -21.79
CA ASP A 38 -9.90 -11.29 -22.44
C ASP A 38 -11.04 -10.93 -21.48
N ALA A 39 -10.82 -11.11 -20.19
CA ALA A 39 -11.83 -10.87 -19.16
C ALA A 39 -11.22 -10.10 -17.98
N LYS A 40 -11.88 -9.03 -17.54
CA LYS A 40 -11.44 -8.20 -16.41
C LYS A 40 -12.47 -8.31 -15.28
N PHE A 41 -12.07 -8.98 -14.20
CA PHE A 41 -12.88 -9.25 -13.00
C PHE A 41 -14.29 -9.80 -13.34
N GLN A 42 -14.38 -10.79 -14.24
CA GLN A 42 -15.64 -11.40 -14.62
C GLN A 42 -15.97 -12.61 -13.74
N PRO A 43 -17.27 -12.82 -13.42
CA PRO A 43 -17.70 -14.02 -12.71
C PRO A 43 -17.38 -15.27 -13.53
N VAL A 44 -16.87 -16.30 -12.86
CA VAL A 44 -16.70 -17.65 -13.44
C VAL A 44 -18.05 -18.34 -13.44
N GLN A 45 -18.55 -18.75 -14.61
CA GLN A 45 -19.91 -19.29 -14.77
C GLN A 45 -20.14 -20.59 -13.99
N SER A 46 -19.14 -21.47 -13.97
CA SER A 46 -19.18 -22.75 -13.27
C SER A 46 -17.98 -22.88 -12.36
N PRO A 47 -17.96 -22.17 -11.22
CA PRO A 47 -16.85 -22.25 -10.30
C PRO A 47 -16.78 -23.63 -9.65
N PRO A 48 -15.58 -24.15 -9.34
CA PRO A 48 -15.44 -25.40 -8.62
C PRO A 48 -16.14 -25.32 -7.27
N GLN A 49 -16.60 -26.45 -6.77
CA GLN A 49 -17.26 -26.56 -5.46
C GLN A 49 -16.43 -27.47 -4.54
N TRP A 50 -16.59 -27.29 -3.24
CA TRP A 50 -15.96 -28.12 -2.23
C TRP A 50 -16.46 -29.57 -2.30
N GLU A 51 -15.54 -30.53 -2.32
CA GLU A 51 -15.76 -31.95 -2.33
C GLU A 51 -15.20 -32.60 -1.05
N THR A 52 -15.82 -33.68 -0.60
CA THR A 52 -15.35 -34.47 0.57
C THR A 52 -14.50 -35.67 0.16
N GLU A 53 -14.30 -35.87 -1.14
CA GLU A 53 -13.58 -37.02 -1.68
C GLU A 53 -12.09 -36.96 -1.32
N LYS A 54 -11.58 -38.10 -0.85
CA LYS A 54 -10.14 -38.30 -0.64
C LYS A 54 -9.50 -38.63 -1.99
N ASP A 55 -9.14 -37.61 -2.73
CA ASP A 55 -8.22 -37.74 -3.85
C ASP A 55 -6.80 -37.79 -3.29
N ASN A 56 -6.01 -38.77 -3.71
CA ASN A 56 -4.60 -38.91 -3.32
C ASN A 56 -3.67 -38.00 -4.14
N SER A 57 -4.21 -37.13 -4.99
CA SER A 57 -3.42 -36.14 -5.71
C SER A 57 -2.74 -35.15 -4.74
N PRO A 58 -1.55 -34.68 -5.05
CA PRO A 58 -0.84 -33.71 -4.20
C PRO A 58 -1.67 -32.45 -3.96
N VAL A 59 -1.79 -32.07 -2.68
CA VAL A 59 -2.43 -30.81 -2.31
C VAL A 59 -1.40 -29.69 -2.43
N ALA A 60 -1.73 -28.70 -3.26
CA ALA A 60 -0.85 -27.58 -3.53
C ALA A 60 -1.05 -26.40 -2.55
N ILE A 61 -2.29 -26.17 -2.09
CA ILE A 61 -2.63 -25.10 -1.15
C ILE A 61 -3.36 -25.67 0.06
N HIS A 62 -2.84 -25.42 1.25
CA HIS A 62 -3.49 -25.77 2.51
C HIS A 62 -3.99 -24.52 3.21
N LEU A 63 -5.28 -24.50 3.56
CA LEU A 63 -5.93 -23.40 4.27
C LEU A 63 -6.12 -23.77 5.75
N ASP A 64 -5.65 -22.88 6.64
CA ASP A 64 -5.84 -23.01 8.10
C ASP A 64 -6.45 -21.72 8.69
N PRO A 65 -7.78 -21.60 8.77
CA PRO A 65 -8.45 -20.43 9.33
C PRO A 65 -8.26 -20.23 10.83
N ALA A 66 -7.67 -21.21 11.55
CA ALA A 66 -7.39 -21.03 12.97
C ALA A 66 -6.11 -20.23 13.19
N THR A 67 -5.16 -20.31 12.28
CA THR A 67 -3.95 -19.49 12.29
C THR A 67 -4.24 -18.16 11.61
N ARG A 68 -4.38 -17.10 12.43
CA ARG A 68 -4.79 -15.76 12.00
C ARG A 68 -3.65 -14.76 12.11
N TYR A 69 -3.61 -13.84 11.16
CA TYR A 69 -2.64 -12.77 11.07
C TYR A 69 -3.30 -11.39 11.26
N GLN A 70 -2.81 -10.38 10.57
CA GLN A 70 -3.28 -9.01 10.67
C GLN A 70 -4.74 -8.81 10.21
N GLU A 71 -5.31 -7.75 10.72
CA GLU A 71 -6.58 -7.21 10.26
C GLU A 71 -6.36 -6.24 9.12
N ILE A 72 -7.17 -6.33 8.08
CA ILE A 72 -7.10 -5.46 6.90
C ILE A 72 -7.76 -4.12 7.20
N LEU A 73 -7.02 -3.03 6.97
CA LEU A 73 -7.51 -1.66 7.00
C LEU A 73 -8.19 -1.30 5.66
N GLY A 74 -7.59 -1.68 4.54
CA GLY A 74 -8.16 -1.44 3.22
C GLY A 74 -7.16 -1.27 2.10
N PHE A 75 -7.67 -0.81 0.96
CA PHE A 75 -6.93 -0.67 -0.29
C PHE A 75 -7.17 0.72 -0.88
N GLY A 76 -6.17 1.30 -1.55
CA GLY A 76 -6.33 2.64 -2.07
C GLY A 76 -5.19 3.18 -2.92
N GLY A 77 -5.21 4.50 -3.10
CA GLY A 77 -4.19 5.25 -3.85
C GLY A 77 -4.12 6.70 -3.41
N ALA A 78 -3.14 7.43 -3.96
CA ALA A 78 -2.83 8.78 -3.51
C ALA A 78 -3.60 9.86 -4.28
N PHE A 79 -4.25 10.75 -3.52
CA PHE A 79 -4.79 12.02 -3.96
C PHE A 79 -3.66 13.06 -4.03
N THR A 80 -2.77 12.90 -5.01
CA THR A 80 -1.73 13.91 -5.25
C THR A 80 -2.35 15.18 -5.82
N ASP A 81 -1.66 16.31 -5.70
CA ASP A 81 -2.07 17.56 -6.36
C ASP A 81 -2.32 17.33 -7.84
N ALA A 82 -1.40 16.63 -8.54
CA ALA A 82 -1.54 16.27 -9.94
C ALA A 82 -2.81 15.46 -10.25
N SER A 83 -3.10 14.43 -9.46
CA SER A 83 -4.30 13.61 -9.65
C SER A 83 -5.57 14.43 -9.47
N CYS A 84 -5.64 15.23 -8.41
CA CYS A 84 -6.80 16.06 -8.11
C CYS A 84 -6.97 17.19 -9.14
N TYR A 85 -5.87 17.79 -9.62
CA TYR A 85 -5.90 18.76 -10.71
C TYR A 85 -6.52 18.17 -11.98
N LEU A 86 -6.10 16.96 -12.39
CA LEU A 86 -6.67 16.30 -13.56
C LEU A 86 -8.15 15.92 -13.37
N MET A 87 -8.54 15.48 -12.17
CA MET A 87 -9.96 15.26 -11.84
C MET A 87 -10.77 16.55 -11.99
N ASN A 88 -10.18 17.70 -11.64
CA ASN A 88 -10.82 19.01 -11.80
C ASN A 88 -10.91 19.47 -13.26
N GLN A 89 -10.14 18.86 -14.19
CA GLN A 89 -10.28 19.11 -15.64
C GLN A 89 -11.42 18.31 -16.29
N MET A 90 -12.02 17.37 -15.57
CA MET A 90 -13.20 16.63 -16.01
C MET A 90 -14.46 17.47 -15.83
N THR A 91 -15.52 17.15 -16.58
CA THR A 91 -16.86 17.66 -16.22
C THR A 91 -17.28 17.11 -14.86
N PRO A 92 -18.17 17.80 -14.13
CA PRO A 92 -18.64 17.29 -12.83
C PRO A 92 -19.17 15.85 -12.90
N ASP A 93 -19.96 15.51 -13.92
CA ASP A 93 -20.49 14.15 -14.12
C ASP A 93 -19.40 13.13 -14.40
N ALA A 94 -18.41 13.47 -15.23
CA ALA A 94 -17.28 12.56 -15.54
C ALA A 94 -16.39 12.34 -14.29
N ARG A 95 -16.15 13.39 -13.50
CA ARG A 95 -15.40 13.28 -12.24
C ARG A 95 -16.16 12.42 -11.23
N HIS A 96 -17.47 12.65 -11.08
CA HIS A 96 -18.29 11.83 -10.21
C HIS A 96 -18.32 10.35 -10.62
N ALA A 97 -18.44 10.09 -11.92
CA ALA A 97 -18.37 8.72 -12.46
C ALA A 97 -17.00 8.08 -12.18
N PHE A 98 -15.92 8.80 -12.40
CA PHE A 98 -14.55 8.35 -12.12
C PHE A 98 -14.34 8.03 -10.62
N LEU A 99 -14.73 8.94 -9.73
CA LEU A 99 -14.62 8.70 -8.28
C LEU A 99 -15.55 7.57 -7.82
N SER A 100 -16.73 7.43 -8.41
CA SER A 100 -17.64 6.30 -8.15
C SER A 100 -17.06 4.97 -8.62
N ASP A 101 -16.31 4.96 -9.73
CA ASP A 101 -15.58 3.79 -10.20
C ASP A 101 -14.45 3.38 -9.26
N LEU A 102 -13.78 4.32 -8.61
CA LEU A 102 -12.74 4.02 -7.63
C LEU A 102 -13.31 3.66 -6.23
N TYR A 103 -14.23 4.45 -5.70
CA TYR A 103 -14.66 4.38 -4.30
C TYR A 103 -16.07 3.80 -4.09
N GLY A 104 -16.90 3.74 -5.12
CA GLY A 104 -18.28 3.25 -5.06
C GLY A 104 -18.39 1.74 -4.90
N GLN A 105 -19.57 1.30 -4.42
CA GLN A 105 -19.86 -0.12 -4.16
C GLN A 105 -19.78 -0.99 -5.43
N SER A 106 -20.16 -0.46 -6.58
CA SER A 106 -20.05 -1.13 -7.88
C SER A 106 -18.65 -1.06 -8.48
N GLY A 107 -17.86 -0.05 -8.13
CA GLY A 107 -16.50 0.20 -8.58
C GLY A 107 -15.45 -0.66 -7.88
N LEU A 108 -14.24 -0.14 -7.72
CA LEU A 108 -13.14 -0.82 -7.01
C LEU A 108 -13.35 -0.93 -5.49
N ARG A 109 -14.24 -0.13 -4.90
CA ARG A 109 -14.47 -0.05 -3.44
C ARG A 109 -13.22 0.30 -2.65
N LEU A 110 -12.37 1.18 -3.19
CA LEU A 110 -11.21 1.66 -2.45
C LEU A 110 -11.66 2.34 -1.15
N SER A 111 -10.90 2.14 -0.09
CA SER A 111 -11.27 2.57 1.25
C SER A 111 -10.14 3.24 2.02
N VAL A 112 -8.97 3.37 1.41
CA VAL A 112 -7.80 4.08 1.94
C VAL A 112 -7.39 5.15 0.94
N GLY A 113 -6.93 6.29 1.42
CA GLY A 113 -6.37 7.36 0.59
C GLY A 113 -5.15 7.99 1.23
N ARG A 114 -4.15 8.31 0.42
CA ARG A 114 -2.97 9.07 0.82
C ARG A 114 -3.10 10.50 0.32
N THR A 115 -2.75 11.49 1.14
CA THR A 115 -2.68 12.89 0.72
C THR A 115 -1.30 13.47 1.03
N CYS A 116 -0.94 14.55 0.34
CA CYS A 116 0.30 15.25 0.59
C CYS A 116 0.04 16.48 1.50
N ILE A 117 0.97 16.77 2.38
CA ILE A 117 0.98 18.02 3.18
C ILE A 117 1.87 19.02 2.43
N GLY A 118 1.27 19.83 1.56
CA GLY A 118 1.98 20.63 0.55
C GLY A 118 2.30 19.83 -0.72
N ALA A 119 3.22 20.35 -1.53
CA ALA A 119 3.58 19.72 -2.81
C ALA A 119 4.41 18.45 -2.63
N SER A 120 4.10 17.43 -3.44
CA SER A 120 4.99 16.31 -3.74
C SER A 120 5.71 16.55 -5.08
N ASP A 121 6.42 15.54 -5.56
CA ASP A 121 6.94 15.48 -6.94
C ASP A 121 5.81 15.55 -7.99
N TYR A 122 4.64 14.96 -7.71
CA TYR A 122 3.45 15.04 -8.56
C TYR A 122 2.53 16.18 -8.12
N ALA A 123 2.94 17.38 -8.45
CA ALA A 123 2.19 18.61 -8.21
C ALA A 123 2.17 19.50 -9.45
N THR A 124 1.29 20.49 -9.48
CA THR A 124 1.21 21.52 -10.53
C THR A 124 2.27 22.60 -10.33
N LYS A 125 2.69 22.80 -9.07
CA LYS A 125 3.76 23.71 -8.66
C LYS A 125 4.32 23.27 -7.32
N MET A 126 5.50 23.77 -6.98
CA MET A 126 6.08 23.61 -5.64
C MET A 126 5.41 24.60 -4.67
N TYR A 127 4.93 24.10 -3.53
CA TYR A 127 4.38 24.91 -2.45
C TYR A 127 4.41 24.18 -1.12
N SER A 128 4.49 24.93 -0.03
CA SER A 128 4.09 24.48 1.31
C SER A 128 2.90 25.32 1.79
N TYR A 129 2.43 25.08 3.00
CA TYR A 129 1.36 25.92 3.58
C TYR A 129 1.89 27.13 4.35
N ASP A 130 3.21 27.39 4.29
CA ASP A 130 3.83 28.52 4.96
C ASP A 130 5.10 28.98 4.22
N ASP A 131 4.92 29.37 2.95
CA ASP A 131 6.00 29.85 2.08
C ASP A 131 6.27 31.33 2.32
N THR A 132 7.13 31.62 3.30
CA THR A 132 7.52 32.96 3.68
C THR A 132 8.99 33.23 3.34
N PRO A 133 9.36 34.49 2.94
CA PRO A 133 10.75 34.84 2.67
C PRO A 133 11.61 34.83 3.95
N GLU A 134 11.02 35.16 5.09
CA GLU A 134 11.63 35.09 6.40
C GLU A 134 11.02 34.01 7.26
N PRO A 135 11.75 33.44 8.25
CA PRO A 135 11.20 32.44 9.13
C PRO A 135 9.94 32.89 9.87
N ASP A 136 8.88 32.06 9.85
CA ASP A 136 7.62 32.27 10.59
C ASP A 136 7.41 31.17 11.68
N PRO A 137 8.16 31.18 12.78
CA PRO A 137 8.09 30.12 13.80
C PRO A 137 6.72 30.02 14.50
N GLU A 138 5.89 31.06 14.44
CA GLU A 138 4.53 31.07 14.97
C GLU A 138 3.49 30.62 13.93
N LEU A 139 3.93 30.36 12.68
CA LEU A 139 3.10 29.94 11.55
C LEU A 139 1.88 30.87 11.34
N LYS A 140 2.11 32.17 11.39
CA LYS A 140 1.07 33.21 11.22
C LYS A 140 0.54 33.26 9.79
N GLN A 141 1.39 32.88 8.81
CA GLN A 141 1.06 32.86 7.39
C GLN A 141 0.58 31.47 6.92
N PHE A 142 0.49 30.50 7.84
CA PHE A 142 0.02 29.15 7.50
C PHE A 142 -1.36 29.17 6.85
N SER A 143 -1.46 28.57 5.66
CA SER A 143 -2.73 28.48 4.93
C SER A 143 -2.78 27.24 4.03
N ILE A 144 -3.89 26.48 4.09
CA ILE A 144 -4.19 25.39 3.16
C ILE A 144 -4.89 25.88 1.87
N GLU A 145 -4.87 27.19 1.60
CA GLU A 145 -5.53 27.78 0.43
C GLU A 145 -5.21 27.09 -0.89
N PRO A 146 -3.97 26.63 -1.15
CA PRO A 146 -3.67 25.91 -2.39
C PRO A 146 -4.55 24.67 -2.61
N ASP A 147 -4.97 23.98 -1.55
CA ASP A 147 -5.71 22.73 -1.63
C ASP A 147 -7.22 22.93 -1.88
N HIS A 148 -7.70 24.16 -1.70
CA HIS A 148 -9.11 24.49 -1.95
C HIS A 148 -9.50 24.39 -3.42
N ALA A 149 -8.52 24.52 -4.32
CA ALA A 149 -8.80 24.56 -5.75
C ALA A 149 -9.27 23.20 -6.31
N TRP A 150 -8.69 22.08 -5.87
CA TRP A 150 -9.01 20.73 -6.38
C TRP A 150 -8.82 19.59 -5.38
N ILE A 151 -7.89 19.66 -4.44
CA ILE A 151 -7.61 18.54 -3.51
C ILE A 151 -8.79 18.34 -2.55
N LEU A 152 -9.18 19.36 -1.81
CA LEU A 152 -10.30 19.29 -0.88
C LEU A 152 -11.63 18.97 -1.57
N PRO A 153 -11.99 19.54 -2.74
CA PRO A 153 -13.15 19.12 -3.51
C PRO A 153 -13.14 17.62 -3.87
N ALA A 154 -12.02 17.08 -4.37
CA ALA A 154 -11.91 15.67 -4.72
C ALA A 154 -12.06 14.75 -3.49
N LEU A 155 -11.41 15.10 -2.37
CA LEU A 155 -11.50 14.34 -1.12
C LEU A 155 -12.92 14.35 -0.54
N ARG A 156 -13.60 15.48 -0.55
CA ARG A 156 -15.00 15.58 -0.08
C ARG A 156 -15.94 14.74 -0.93
N GLU A 157 -15.80 14.79 -2.26
CA GLU A 157 -16.62 14.01 -3.18
C GLU A 157 -16.34 12.49 -3.00
N ALA A 158 -15.07 12.08 -2.89
CA ALA A 158 -14.72 10.69 -2.60
C ALA A 158 -15.31 10.20 -1.26
N ARG A 159 -15.33 11.05 -0.22
CA ARG A 159 -15.96 10.73 1.07
C ARG A 159 -17.48 10.71 1.03
N GLN A 160 -18.11 11.49 0.18
CA GLN A 160 -19.56 11.38 -0.05
C GLN A 160 -19.93 10.03 -0.69
N ILE A 161 -19.08 9.52 -1.60
CA ILE A 161 -19.26 8.22 -2.24
C ILE A 161 -18.91 7.08 -1.27
N ASN A 162 -17.82 7.22 -0.52
CA ASN A 162 -17.38 6.25 0.50
C ASN A 162 -17.13 6.99 1.85
N PRO A 163 -18.11 7.07 2.75
CA PRO A 163 -17.95 7.71 4.05
C PRO A 163 -16.87 7.09 4.94
N ASP A 164 -16.55 5.81 4.71
CA ASP A 164 -15.53 5.06 5.45
C ASP A 164 -14.11 5.25 4.90
N LEU A 165 -13.90 6.19 3.97
CA LEU A 165 -12.57 6.48 3.42
C LEU A 165 -11.59 6.89 4.54
N TYR A 166 -10.58 6.07 4.76
CA TYR A 166 -9.53 6.27 5.74
C TYR A 166 -8.36 7.02 5.10
N LEU A 167 -8.03 8.19 5.63
CA LEU A 167 -7.00 9.06 5.06
C LEU A 167 -5.76 9.09 5.94
N PHE A 168 -4.60 9.00 5.29
CA PHE A 168 -3.33 9.32 5.89
C PHE A 168 -2.59 10.36 5.02
N SER A 169 -1.76 11.17 5.67
CA SER A 169 -1.07 12.28 5.01
C SER A 169 0.41 12.27 5.35
N CYS A 170 1.24 12.69 4.40
CA CYS A 170 2.66 12.85 4.61
C CYS A 170 3.18 14.14 3.98
N VAL A 171 4.28 14.67 4.54
CA VAL A 171 5.00 15.80 3.99
C VAL A 171 6.16 15.31 3.15
N TRP A 172 6.42 15.93 2.00
CA TRP A 172 7.64 15.70 1.22
C TRP A 172 8.78 16.57 1.70
N SER A 173 8.47 17.82 2.01
CA SER A 173 9.41 18.78 2.56
C SER A 173 8.68 19.74 3.50
N PRO A 174 9.23 20.07 4.67
CA PRO A 174 8.77 21.23 5.41
C PRO A 174 8.98 22.51 4.58
N PRO A 175 8.35 23.66 4.97
CA PRO A 175 8.63 24.96 4.38
C PRO A 175 10.13 25.22 4.24
N GLY A 176 10.55 25.85 3.14
CA GLY A 176 11.96 26.06 2.84
C GLY A 176 12.74 26.75 3.95
N TRP A 177 12.14 27.72 4.65
CA TRP A 177 12.78 28.44 5.74
C TRP A 177 13.13 27.55 6.96
N MET A 178 12.50 26.41 7.12
CA MET A 178 12.85 25.43 8.16
C MET A 178 14.10 24.61 7.82
N LYS A 179 14.56 24.64 6.57
CA LYS A 179 15.65 23.79 6.08
C LYS A 179 16.99 24.50 6.02
N PHE A 180 18.07 23.74 5.97
CA PHE A 180 19.43 24.30 5.87
C PHE A 180 19.65 25.09 4.58
N GLY A 181 19.11 24.60 3.46
CA GLY A 181 19.24 25.26 2.16
C GLY A 181 18.26 26.40 1.89
N GLY A 182 17.32 26.68 2.79
CA GLY A 182 16.27 27.68 2.55
C GLY A 182 15.31 27.29 1.40
N SER A 183 15.24 26.01 1.02
CA SER A 183 14.49 25.50 -0.11
C SER A 183 13.76 24.21 0.27
N MET A 184 12.63 23.93 -0.38
CA MET A 184 11.95 22.64 -0.27
C MET A 184 12.71 21.52 -0.99
N LEU A 185 13.60 21.84 -1.92
CA LEU A 185 14.37 20.88 -2.71
C LEU A 185 15.51 20.28 -1.89
N GLY A 186 15.45 18.97 -1.61
CA GLY A 186 16.52 18.24 -0.93
C GLY A 186 16.91 18.77 0.46
N GLY A 187 18.04 18.29 0.98
CA GLY A 187 18.63 18.74 2.25
C GLY A 187 17.81 18.39 3.50
N ASN A 188 18.23 18.92 4.65
CA ASN A 188 17.72 18.55 5.96
C ASN A 188 16.95 19.70 6.62
N ILE A 189 15.99 19.37 7.47
CA ILE A 189 15.38 20.31 8.42
C ILE A 189 16.38 20.66 9.53
N ARG A 190 16.32 21.90 10.03
CA ARG A 190 17.11 22.34 11.19
C ARG A 190 16.37 21.98 12.48
N GLU A 191 17.06 21.34 13.41
CA GLU A 191 16.50 20.86 14.67
C GLU A 191 15.77 21.96 15.47
N ARG A 192 16.28 23.21 15.46
CA ARG A 192 15.61 24.36 16.08
C ARG A 192 14.19 24.63 15.58
N TRP A 193 13.80 24.05 14.44
CA TRP A 193 12.48 24.18 13.85
C TRP A 193 11.56 22.95 14.07
N PHE A 194 12.00 21.96 14.84
CA PHE A 194 11.18 20.79 15.12
C PHE A 194 9.86 21.14 15.82
N ALA A 195 9.89 22.06 16.81
CA ALA A 195 8.66 22.49 17.48
C ALA A 195 7.71 23.24 16.54
N PRO A 196 8.14 24.26 15.74
CA PRO A 196 7.30 24.82 14.69
C PRO A 196 6.80 23.80 13.67
N HIS A 197 7.62 22.83 13.26
CA HIS A 197 7.20 21.79 12.31
C HIS A 197 6.13 20.87 12.90
N ALA A 198 6.20 20.51 14.17
CA ALA A 198 5.14 19.78 14.84
C ALA A 198 3.82 20.58 14.89
N GLN A 199 3.91 21.91 15.14
CA GLN A 199 2.74 22.78 15.07
C GLN A 199 2.18 22.92 13.65
N TYR A 200 3.02 22.81 12.62
CA TYR A 200 2.59 22.77 11.22
C TYR A 200 1.68 21.57 10.95
N PHE A 201 1.99 20.38 11.47
CA PHE A 201 1.10 19.22 11.41
C PHE A 201 -0.23 19.44 12.16
N VAL A 202 -0.17 20.02 13.35
CA VAL A 202 -1.38 20.34 14.15
C VAL A 202 -2.29 21.28 13.37
N LYS A 203 -1.75 22.37 12.82
CA LYS A 203 -2.50 23.35 12.02
C LYS A 203 -3.09 22.71 10.75
N PHE A 204 -2.33 21.87 10.07
CA PHE A 204 -2.82 21.12 8.90
C PHE A 204 -4.04 20.27 9.28
N LEU A 205 -3.95 19.44 10.32
CA LEU A 205 -5.03 18.56 10.76
C LEU A 205 -6.29 19.35 11.15
N GLN A 206 -6.11 20.44 11.88
CA GLN A 206 -7.21 21.33 12.28
C GLN A 206 -7.86 22.02 11.07
N ALA A 207 -7.08 22.52 10.14
CA ALA A 207 -7.56 23.18 8.93
C ALA A 207 -8.32 22.21 8.01
N TYR A 208 -7.80 21.00 7.83
CA TYR A 208 -8.47 19.96 7.06
C TYR A 208 -9.75 19.49 7.72
N ALA A 209 -9.78 19.32 9.05
CA ALA A 209 -11.00 19.00 9.78
C ALA A 209 -12.05 20.11 9.65
N ALA A 210 -11.65 21.38 9.77
CA ALA A 210 -12.53 22.55 9.54
C ALA A 210 -13.04 22.59 8.09
N ALA A 211 -12.26 22.11 7.13
CA ALA A 211 -12.66 21.96 5.74
C ALA A 211 -13.53 20.71 5.47
N GLY A 212 -13.89 19.92 6.50
CA GLY A 212 -14.74 18.72 6.40
C GLY A 212 -13.99 17.46 6.00
N VAL A 213 -12.66 17.44 6.07
CA VAL A 213 -11.81 16.31 5.75
C VAL A 213 -11.00 15.90 6.97
N ASN A 214 -11.38 14.81 7.64
CA ASN A 214 -10.59 14.27 8.75
C ASN A 214 -9.48 13.37 8.22
N VAL A 215 -8.26 13.57 8.73
CA VAL A 215 -7.06 12.76 8.46
C VAL A 215 -6.76 11.94 9.70
N GLN A 216 -6.72 10.61 9.59
CA GLN A 216 -6.55 9.70 10.70
C GLN A 216 -5.11 9.45 11.09
N VAL A 217 -4.18 9.66 10.16
CA VAL A 217 -2.74 9.36 10.34
C VAL A 217 -1.88 10.41 9.66
N VAL A 218 -0.73 10.68 10.25
CA VAL A 218 0.37 11.38 9.58
C VAL A 218 1.64 10.53 9.61
N THR A 219 2.46 10.62 8.55
CA THR A 219 3.84 10.13 8.58
C THR A 219 4.79 11.30 8.80
N VAL A 220 5.96 11.03 9.37
CA VAL A 220 6.93 12.10 9.68
C VAL A 220 7.38 12.82 8.41
N ASN A 221 7.73 12.05 7.37
CA ASN A 221 8.12 12.56 6.06
C ASN A 221 8.03 11.45 5.01
N ASN A 222 7.77 11.80 3.77
CA ASN A 222 7.95 10.87 2.66
C ASN A 222 9.43 10.58 2.46
N GLU A 223 9.80 9.29 2.47
CA GLU A 223 11.14 8.82 2.15
C GLU A 223 12.26 9.48 2.97
N VAL A 224 12.23 9.25 4.29
CA VAL A 224 13.11 9.88 5.29
C VAL A 224 14.61 9.73 5.04
N ASP A 225 15.06 8.75 4.25
CA ASP A 225 16.48 8.41 4.03
C ASP A 225 17.04 8.89 2.67
N THR A 226 16.37 9.84 2.04
CA THR A 226 16.82 10.44 0.78
C THR A 226 16.44 11.91 0.69
N ASP A 227 17.27 12.70 0.02
CA ASP A 227 16.95 14.08 -0.35
C ASP A 227 16.62 14.22 -1.84
N GLN A 228 16.53 13.09 -2.54
CA GLN A 228 16.17 12.98 -3.96
C GLN A 228 17.08 13.84 -4.87
N ASP A 229 18.34 14.00 -4.47
CA ASP A 229 19.33 14.86 -5.16
C ASP A 229 18.83 16.29 -5.45
N GLY A 230 17.83 16.76 -4.70
CA GLY A 230 17.20 18.06 -4.89
C GLY A 230 16.34 18.20 -6.16
N HIS A 231 15.92 17.10 -6.75
CA HIS A 231 15.14 17.13 -7.99
C HIS A 231 13.67 17.53 -7.79
N PHE A 232 13.13 17.38 -6.59
CA PHE A 232 11.75 17.73 -6.20
C PHE A 232 11.68 17.96 -4.68
N PRO A 233 10.54 18.40 -4.13
CA PRO A 233 10.40 18.55 -2.69
C PRO A 233 10.77 17.26 -1.96
N ALA A 234 11.77 17.34 -1.08
CA ALA A 234 12.25 16.21 -0.29
C ALA A 234 12.97 16.73 0.95
N CYS A 235 13.04 15.90 1.99
CA CYS A 235 13.76 16.25 3.22
C CYS A 235 14.42 15.00 3.80
N LEU A 236 15.74 15.02 3.87
CA LEU A 236 16.50 13.97 4.54
C LEU A 236 16.34 14.10 6.06
N TRP A 237 15.95 13.02 6.71
CA TRP A 237 15.85 12.89 8.15
C TRP A 237 16.89 11.88 8.65
N ALA A 238 17.88 12.34 9.38
CA ALA A 238 18.71 11.41 10.14
C ALA A 238 17.81 10.62 11.11
N GLN A 239 18.12 9.35 11.32
CA GLN A 239 17.35 8.48 12.23
C GLN A 239 17.15 9.11 13.61
N GLN A 240 18.20 9.68 14.19
CA GLN A 240 18.14 10.41 15.45
C GLN A 240 17.15 11.58 15.41
N HIS A 241 17.09 12.31 14.30
CA HIS A 241 16.17 13.44 14.15
C HIS A 241 14.71 12.96 14.08
N GLU A 242 14.42 11.87 13.39
CA GLU A 242 13.07 11.29 13.37
C GLU A 242 12.65 10.88 14.79
N MET A 243 13.51 10.17 15.52
CA MET A 243 13.26 9.77 16.92
C MET A 243 12.97 10.97 17.83
N VAL A 244 13.84 11.98 17.81
CA VAL A 244 13.67 13.20 18.62
C VAL A 244 12.40 13.95 18.22
N PHE A 245 12.10 14.04 16.92
CA PHE A 245 10.91 14.72 16.44
C PHE A 245 9.62 14.02 16.88
N VAL A 246 9.55 12.70 16.76
CA VAL A 246 8.37 11.93 17.19
C VAL A 246 8.20 12.00 18.70
N ALA A 247 9.26 11.73 19.47
CA ALA A 247 9.19 11.62 20.93
C ALA A 247 8.97 12.95 21.65
N ASN A 248 9.64 14.02 21.19
CA ASN A 248 9.72 15.27 21.94
C ASN A 248 8.89 16.42 21.30
N HIS A 249 8.42 16.26 20.06
CA HIS A 249 7.73 17.33 19.35
C HIS A 249 6.38 16.88 18.78
N LEU A 250 6.33 15.97 17.82
CA LEU A 250 5.09 15.62 17.11
C LEU A 250 4.08 14.91 18.03
N GLY A 251 4.50 13.84 18.73
CA GLY A 251 3.63 13.11 19.65
C GLY A 251 3.03 14.04 20.72
N PRO A 252 3.87 14.77 21.50
CA PRO A 252 3.39 15.73 22.50
C PRO A 252 2.52 16.86 21.91
N ALA A 253 2.78 17.33 20.67
CA ALA A 253 1.98 18.37 20.04
C ALA A 253 0.58 17.88 19.69
N LEU A 254 0.43 16.64 19.18
CA LEU A 254 -0.86 16.03 18.90
C LEU A 254 -1.67 15.78 20.18
N GLU A 255 -1.02 15.24 21.23
CA GLU A 255 -1.66 15.06 22.55
C GLU A 255 -2.16 16.39 23.12
N LYS A 256 -1.31 17.43 23.12
CA LYS A 256 -1.65 18.76 23.63
C LYS A 256 -2.81 19.40 22.85
N ALA A 257 -2.89 19.11 21.54
CA ALA A 257 -3.97 19.60 20.68
C ALA A 257 -5.27 18.78 20.81
N GLY A 258 -5.26 17.67 21.57
CA GLY A 258 -6.42 16.76 21.70
C GLY A 258 -6.76 16.04 20.40
N LEU A 259 -5.76 15.73 19.57
CA LEU A 259 -5.91 15.05 18.29
C LEU A 259 -5.61 13.57 18.43
N ASP A 260 -6.57 12.70 18.07
CA ASP A 260 -6.42 11.24 18.06
C ASP A 260 -5.67 10.72 16.81
N THR A 261 -5.04 11.64 16.06
CA THR A 261 -4.28 11.31 14.85
C THR A 261 -3.09 10.44 15.17
N LYS A 262 -2.97 9.30 14.48
CA LYS A 262 -1.89 8.34 14.66
C LYS A 262 -0.63 8.78 13.93
N ILE A 263 0.52 8.31 14.40
CA ILE A 263 1.82 8.51 13.76
C ILE A 263 2.30 7.19 13.18
N TRP A 264 2.65 7.19 11.89
CA TRP A 264 3.44 6.14 11.26
C TRP A 264 4.83 6.68 10.96
N ILE A 265 5.85 5.86 11.19
CA ILE A 265 7.26 6.20 10.95
C ILE A 265 7.76 5.63 9.64
N LEU A 266 8.96 5.99 9.23
CA LEU A 266 9.70 5.58 8.06
C LEU A 266 9.12 6.14 6.74
N ASP A 267 7.95 5.68 6.32
CA ASP A 267 7.33 5.98 5.00
C ASP A 267 8.35 5.84 3.85
N HIS A 268 9.06 4.68 3.82
CA HIS A 268 10.17 4.40 2.91
C HIS A 268 10.40 2.90 2.69
N ASN A 269 11.45 2.55 1.97
CA ASN A 269 11.76 1.25 1.42
C ASN A 269 12.03 0.15 2.46
N TYR A 270 11.72 -1.08 2.10
CA TYR A 270 11.90 -2.28 2.94
C TYR A 270 13.33 -2.51 3.43
N ASN A 271 14.36 -2.11 2.66
CA ASN A 271 15.76 -2.27 3.05
C ASN A 271 16.15 -1.49 4.33
N LEU A 272 15.32 -0.54 4.76
CA LEU A 272 15.54 0.28 5.96
C LEU A 272 14.94 -0.33 7.24
N TRP A 273 14.53 -1.59 7.23
CA TRP A 273 13.92 -2.27 8.38
C TRP A 273 14.76 -2.23 9.67
N GLY A 274 16.10 -2.20 9.56
CA GLY A 274 16.99 -2.07 10.70
C GLY A 274 16.83 -0.74 11.43
N ARG A 275 16.66 0.39 10.69
CA ARG A 275 16.32 1.70 11.24
C ARG A 275 15.05 1.64 12.09
N VAL A 276 14.02 0.97 11.59
CA VAL A 276 12.74 0.82 12.30
C VAL A 276 12.89 0.06 13.61
N LEU A 277 13.70 -1.01 13.65
CA LEU A 277 13.95 -1.76 14.89
C LEU A 277 14.59 -0.87 15.95
N ASP A 278 15.59 -0.06 15.56
CA ASP A 278 16.25 0.86 16.48
C ASP A 278 15.28 1.93 17.01
N GLU A 279 14.47 2.52 16.13
CA GLU A 279 13.49 3.55 16.49
C GLU A 279 12.42 3.01 17.45
N LEU A 280 11.85 1.84 17.16
CA LEU A 280 10.83 1.22 18.00
C LEU A 280 11.40 0.65 19.31
N SER A 281 12.70 0.41 19.39
CA SER A 281 13.37 0.01 20.64
C SER A 281 13.42 1.13 21.69
N GLN A 282 13.21 2.40 21.28
CA GLN A 282 13.17 3.54 22.18
C GLN A 282 11.76 3.72 22.76
N PRO A 283 11.53 3.51 24.07
CA PRO A 283 10.18 3.58 24.65
C PRO A 283 9.46 4.91 24.43
N GLU A 284 10.21 6.02 24.40
CA GLU A 284 9.69 7.36 24.20
C GLU A 284 9.21 7.61 22.75
N VAL A 285 9.75 6.89 21.79
CA VAL A 285 9.29 6.88 20.38
C VAL A 285 8.13 5.89 20.24
N ASN A 286 8.34 4.66 20.70
CA ASN A 286 7.42 3.54 20.58
C ASN A 286 6.01 3.88 21.07
N LYS A 287 5.88 4.60 22.19
CA LYS A 287 4.57 4.97 22.76
C LYS A 287 3.69 5.82 21.83
N TYR A 288 4.29 6.60 20.91
CA TYR A 288 3.55 7.46 19.97
C TYR A 288 3.30 6.80 18.62
N VAL A 289 4.06 5.76 18.28
CA VAL A 289 4.01 5.11 16.97
C VAL A 289 2.93 4.03 16.95
N ASP A 290 1.95 4.17 16.06
CA ASP A 290 0.93 3.15 15.79
C ASP A 290 1.47 2.06 14.85
N GLY A 291 2.30 2.43 13.88
CA GLY A 291 2.85 1.49 12.91
C GLY A 291 3.89 2.09 11.99
N VAL A 292 4.26 1.31 10.99
CA VAL A 292 5.33 1.60 10.05
C VAL A 292 4.77 1.65 8.64
N ALA A 293 5.11 2.70 7.91
CA ALA A 293 4.75 2.90 6.52
C ALA A 293 5.89 2.44 5.60
N TRP A 294 5.55 1.65 4.57
CA TRP A 294 6.52 0.96 3.73
C TRP A 294 6.36 1.27 2.25
N HIS A 295 7.49 1.41 1.56
CA HIS A 295 7.59 1.49 0.10
C HIS A 295 8.34 0.27 -0.46
N SER A 296 8.13 -0.04 -1.74
CA SER A 296 8.68 -1.25 -2.38
C SER A 296 9.75 -1.01 -3.44
N TYR A 297 10.38 0.16 -3.48
CA TYR A 297 11.42 0.45 -4.47
C TYR A 297 12.75 -0.25 -4.19
N ALA A 298 13.01 -0.62 -2.92
CA ALA A 298 14.19 -1.38 -2.53
C ALA A 298 13.91 -2.33 -1.37
N GLY A 299 14.52 -3.52 -1.39
CA GLY A 299 14.28 -4.57 -0.41
C GLY A 299 13.08 -5.45 -0.77
N THR A 300 12.60 -6.22 0.20
CA THR A 300 11.52 -7.20 0.02
C THR A 300 10.52 -7.15 1.18
N PRO A 301 9.24 -7.54 0.97
CA PRO A 301 8.19 -7.44 1.98
C PRO A 301 8.45 -8.21 3.29
N ASP A 302 9.35 -9.21 3.31
CA ASP A 302 9.74 -9.95 4.51
C ASP A 302 10.34 -9.04 5.61
N ALA A 303 10.80 -7.83 5.25
CA ALA A 303 11.17 -6.79 6.20
C ALA A 303 10.03 -6.47 7.20
N MET A 304 8.77 -6.42 6.72
CA MET A 304 7.61 -6.21 7.58
C MET A 304 7.44 -7.36 8.60
N THR A 305 7.65 -8.61 8.16
CA THR A 305 7.61 -9.78 9.04
C THR A 305 8.71 -9.73 10.10
N ARG A 306 9.92 -9.29 9.75
CA ARG A 306 11.03 -9.13 10.71
C ARG A 306 10.72 -8.09 11.78
N VAL A 307 10.20 -6.94 11.38
CA VAL A 307 9.80 -5.88 12.32
C VAL A 307 8.63 -6.34 13.20
N HIS A 308 7.60 -6.95 12.61
CA HIS A 308 6.45 -7.47 13.37
C HIS A 308 6.85 -8.56 14.38
N ALA A 309 7.82 -9.41 14.05
CA ALA A 309 8.33 -10.44 14.99
C ALA A 309 8.97 -9.82 16.23
N SER A 310 9.57 -8.63 16.13
CA SER A 310 10.19 -7.90 17.23
C SER A 310 9.20 -7.01 18.00
N PHE A 311 8.22 -6.45 17.27
CA PHE A 311 7.20 -5.52 17.80
C PHE A 311 5.81 -5.92 17.31
N PRO A 312 5.23 -7.02 17.86
CA PRO A 312 3.97 -7.59 17.36
C PRO A 312 2.74 -6.68 17.57
N GLU A 313 2.85 -5.68 18.45
CA GLU A 313 1.82 -4.67 18.67
C GLU A 313 1.84 -3.55 17.61
N LYS A 314 2.91 -3.45 16.81
CA LYS A 314 3.03 -2.44 15.75
C LYS A 314 2.49 -2.94 14.44
N HIS A 315 1.82 -2.04 13.74
CA HIS A 315 1.16 -2.36 12.48
C HIS A 315 2.05 -2.05 11.28
N MET A 316 1.88 -2.81 10.19
CA MET A 316 2.59 -2.62 8.92
C MET A 316 1.63 -2.11 7.85
N TYR A 317 2.02 -1.05 7.14
CA TYR A 317 1.21 -0.41 6.12
C TYR A 317 2.03 -0.22 4.86
N PHE A 318 1.51 -0.68 3.73
CA PHE A 318 2.14 -0.38 2.45
C PHE A 318 1.55 0.92 1.90
N THR A 319 2.37 1.95 1.78
CA THR A 319 1.94 3.33 1.53
C THR A 319 2.32 3.87 0.16
N GLU A 320 3.29 3.24 -0.53
CA GLU A 320 3.69 3.63 -1.88
C GLU A 320 4.51 2.55 -2.59
N GLY A 321 4.52 2.56 -3.92
CA GLY A 321 5.36 1.71 -4.76
C GLY A 321 4.56 0.77 -5.65
N GLY A 322 5.22 -0.28 -6.10
CA GLY A 322 4.68 -1.25 -7.03
C GLY A 322 5.38 -2.60 -6.98
N PRO A 323 5.21 -3.45 -7.99
CA PRO A 323 5.93 -4.70 -8.09
C PRO A 323 7.43 -4.43 -8.04
N PRO A 324 8.17 -5.13 -7.15
CA PRO A 324 9.61 -4.95 -7.04
C PRO A 324 10.33 -5.23 -8.38
N ALA A 325 11.43 -4.53 -8.62
CA ALA A 325 12.18 -4.64 -9.88
C ALA A 325 12.63 -6.08 -10.20
N HIS A 326 12.90 -6.91 -9.19
CA HIS A 326 13.27 -8.32 -9.39
C HIS A 326 12.13 -9.18 -9.96
N LEU A 327 10.88 -8.73 -9.91
CA LEU A 327 9.76 -9.37 -10.59
C LEU A 327 9.72 -9.03 -12.11
N PHE A 328 10.63 -8.16 -12.59
CA PHE A 328 10.75 -7.77 -13.99
C PHE A 328 11.86 -8.50 -14.76
N GLY A 329 12.58 -9.44 -14.12
CA GLY A 329 13.63 -10.23 -14.74
C GLY A 329 14.38 -11.10 -13.71
N PRO A 330 15.26 -12.03 -14.15
CA PRO A 330 16.12 -12.78 -13.26
C PRO A 330 16.99 -11.86 -12.40
N ALA A 331 17.23 -12.24 -11.14
CA ALA A 331 18.10 -11.50 -10.25
C ALA A 331 19.52 -11.37 -10.87
N GLY A 332 19.94 -10.15 -11.19
CA GLY A 332 21.24 -9.86 -11.77
C GLY A 332 21.24 -9.37 -13.22
N GLU A 333 20.12 -9.42 -13.91
CA GLU A 333 20.00 -8.73 -15.19
C GLU A 333 19.56 -7.28 -14.96
N THR A 334 20.28 -6.33 -15.54
CA THR A 334 19.91 -4.92 -15.55
C THR A 334 18.47 -4.77 -16.07
N PRO A 335 17.66 -3.84 -15.53
CA PRO A 335 16.27 -3.66 -15.92
C PRO A 335 16.14 -3.04 -17.33
N HIS A 336 16.53 -3.80 -18.35
CA HIS A 336 16.36 -3.45 -19.76
C HIS A 336 15.19 -4.17 -20.42
N ALA A 337 14.47 -5.02 -19.70
CA ALA A 337 13.16 -5.42 -20.15
C ALA A 337 12.26 -4.18 -20.11
N SER A 338 11.80 -3.75 -21.25
CA SER A 338 10.76 -2.69 -21.33
C SER A 338 9.65 -3.05 -20.38
N PRO A 339 9.15 -2.10 -19.55
CA PRO A 339 8.00 -2.39 -18.70
C PRO A 339 6.89 -2.95 -19.56
N PRO A 340 6.10 -3.94 -19.05
CA PRO A 340 5.00 -4.50 -19.81
C PRO A 340 4.06 -3.38 -20.27
N PRO A 341 3.35 -3.58 -21.39
CA PRO A 341 2.40 -2.58 -21.87
C PRO A 341 1.43 -2.18 -20.77
N TYR A 342 1.18 -0.89 -20.62
CA TYR A 342 0.23 -0.35 -19.65
C TYR A 342 -1.13 -1.06 -19.76
N GLY A 343 -1.62 -1.57 -18.62
CA GLY A 343 -2.88 -2.31 -18.58
C GLY A 343 -2.75 -3.83 -18.75
N THR A 344 -1.54 -4.40 -18.80
CA THR A 344 -1.35 -5.84 -19.03
C THR A 344 -0.59 -6.56 -17.90
N ASP A 345 -0.15 -5.86 -16.86
CA ASP A 345 0.70 -6.40 -15.78
C ASP A 345 -0.08 -6.76 -14.51
N TRP A 346 -1.37 -7.09 -14.63
CA TRP A 346 -2.26 -7.41 -13.50
C TRP A 346 -1.75 -8.57 -12.63
N ALA A 347 -1.21 -9.64 -13.21
CA ALA A 347 -0.70 -10.78 -12.44
C ALA A 347 0.53 -10.37 -11.61
N ARG A 348 1.42 -9.51 -12.11
CA ARG A 348 2.57 -8.97 -11.37
C ARG A 348 2.11 -8.12 -10.18
N TRP A 349 1.14 -7.24 -10.38
CA TRP A 349 0.55 -6.44 -9.31
C TRP A 349 -0.14 -7.29 -8.27
N SER A 350 -0.91 -8.29 -8.70
CA SER A 350 -1.58 -9.23 -7.81
C SER A 350 -0.59 -10.03 -6.97
N ARG A 351 0.52 -10.48 -7.58
CA ARG A 351 1.59 -11.15 -6.83
C ARG A 351 2.19 -10.22 -5.77
N ALA A 352 2.51 -8.97 -6.13
CA ALA A 352 3.02 -8.00 -5.18
C ALA A 352 2.04 -7.74 -4.02
N PHE A 353 0.74 -7.58 -4.30
CA PHE A 353 -0.29 -7.42 -3.26
C PHE A 353 -0.37 -8.65 -2.36
N THR A 354 -0.31 -9.85 -2.94
CA THR A 354 -0.27 -11.10 -2.17
C THR A 354 0.94 -11.15 -1.25
N ASP A 355 2.13 -10.82 -1.75
CA ASP A 355 3.38 -10.83 -0.97
C ASP A 355 3.32 -9.82 0.18
N MET A 356 2.78 -8.62 -0.04
CA MET A 356 2.58 -7.63 1.01
C MET A 356 1.61 -8.12 2.09
N LEU A 357 0.46 -8.68 1.70
CA LEU A 357 -0.53 -9.19 2.65
C LEU A 357 -0.03 -10.41 3.43
N ARG A 358 0.79 -11.27 2.83
CA ARG A 358 1.44 -12.39 3.52
C ARG A 358 2.53 -11.94 4.50
N ASN A 359 2.99 -10.71 4.37
CA ASN A 359 4.01 -10.09 5.22
C ASN A 359 3.45 -8.95 6.09
N TRP A 360 2.25 -9.12 6.63
CA TRP A 360 1.64 -8.27 7.64
C TRP A 360 1.10 -6.92 7.19
N ALA A 361 1.12 -6.58 5.89
CA ALA A 361 0.52 -5.34 5.45
C ALA A 361 -0.99 -5.29 5.77
N ARG A 362 -1.42 -4.23 6.47
CA ARG A 362 -2.83 -3.97 6.79
C ARG A 362 -3.54 -3.15 5.71
N CYS A 363 -2.79 -2.37 4.95
CA CYS A 363 -3.32 -1.70 3.77
C CYS A 363 -2.34 -1.81 2.61
N ILE A 364 -2.89 -1.61 1.41
CA ILE A 364 -2.13 -1.41 0.18
C ILE A 364 -2.61 -0.10 -0.43
N CYS A 365 -1.74 0.90 -0.42
CA CYS A 365 -1.97 2.20 -1.05
C CYS A 365 -0.93 2.43 -2.13
N VAL A 366 -1.39 2.50 -3.38
CA VAL A 366 -0.51 2.79 -4.51
C VAL A 366 -0.33 4.29 -4.70
N TRP A 367 0.64 4.70 -5.55
CA TRP A 367 0.89 6.10 -5.77
C TRP A 367 -0.26 6.74 -6.59
N ASN A 368 -0.01 7.61 -7.50
CA ASN A 368 -0.99 8.45 -8.19
C ASN A 368 -2.26 7.72 -8.66
N LEU A 369 -3.43 8.20 -8.27
CA LEU A 369 -4.73 7.73 -8.78
C LEU A 369 -4.91 8.04 -10.26
N LEU A 370 -4.50 9.25 -10.69
CA LEU A 370 -4.72 9.73 -12.04
C LEU A 370 -3.53 10.57 -12.51
N LEU A 371 -3.01 10.26 -13.69
CA LEU A 371 -2.03 11.09 -14.39
C LEU A 371 -2.40 11.17 -15.87
N ASP A 372 -1.85 12.15 -16.59
CA ASP A 372 -2.06 12.20 -18.03
C ASP A 372 -1.28 11.10 -18.79
N GLU A 373 -1.43 11.04 -20.09
CA GLU A 373 -0.76 10.08 -21.00
C GLU A 373 0.79 10.17 -20.97
N ASN A 374 1.33 11.27 -20.46
CA ASN A 374 2.76 11.53 -20.31
C ASN A 374 3.26 11.38 -18.87
N GLY A 375 2.37 10.96 -17.91
CA GLY A 375 2.70 10.87 -16.50
C GLY A 375 2.79 12.24 -15.82
N ARG A 376 1.96 13.21 -16.23
CA ARG A 376 1.97 14.60 -15.75
C ARG A 376 0.65 14.96 -15.03
N PRO A 377 0.63 16.06 -14.24
CA PRO A 377 1.74 16.97 -13.85
C PRO A 377 2.81 16.31 -12.98
N ASP A 378 4.05 16.71 -13.17
CA ASP A 378 5.23 16.29 -12.41
C ASP A 378 6.22 17.45 -12.40
N ILE A 379 6.63 17.92 -11.21
CA ILE A 379 7.54 19.07 -11.02
C ILE A 379 9.01 18.65 -10.88
N THR A 380 9.32 17.38 -11.10
CA THR A 380 10.71 16.89 -11.04
C THR A 380 11.58 17.57 -12.09
N ASN A 381 12.77 18.00 -11.70
CA ASN A 381 13.74 18.65 -12.57
C ASN A 381 15.11 17.93 -12.50
N PRO A 382 15.62 17.32 -13.60
CA PRO A 382 15.02 17.24 -14.92
C PRO A 382 13.76 16.36 -14.92
N PRO A 383 12.83 16.57 -15.88
CA PRO A 383 11.61 15.80 -15.99
C PRO A 383 11.86 14.31 -16.18
N ARG A 384 11.15 13.46 -15.43
CA ARG A 384 11.22 12.01 -15.61
C ARG A 384 10.53 11.55 -16.89
N PRO A 385 11.10 10.60 -17.66
CA PRO A 385 10.50 10.07 -18.87
C PRO A 385 9.44 8.99 -18.57
N MET A 386 8.52 9.25 -17.64
CA MET A 386 7.50 8.27 -17.22
C MET A 386 6.19 8.52 -17.97
N ARG A 387 5.85 7.60 -18.87
CA ARG A 387 4.55 7.61 -19.56
C ARG A 387 3.59 6.65 -18.86
N ARG A 388 2.32 7.07 -18.68
CA ARG A 388 1.23 6.24 -18.14
C ARG A 388 1.62 5.53 -16.85
N SER A 389 1.94 6.29 -15.81
CA SER A 389 2.40 5.76 -14.52
C SER A 389 1.33 5.80 -13.40
N GLY A 390 0.19 6.43 -13.61
CA GLY A 390 -0.93 6.45 -12.66
C GLY A 390 -1.71 5.13 -12.63
N LEU A 391 -2.57 4.96 -11.62
CA LEU A 391 -3.56 3.87 -11.57
C LEU A 391 -4.48 3.95 -12.79
N VAL A 392 -4.87 5.16 -13.17
CA VAL A 392 -5.59 5.47 -14.39
C VAL A 392 -4.85 6.58 -15.16
N SER A 393 -4.82 6.48 -16.48
CA SER A 393 -4.27 7.51 -17.37
C SER A 393 -5.40 8.27 -18.06
N PHE A 394 -5.32 9.61 -18.03
CA PHE A 394 -6.28 10.51 -18.63
C PHE A 394 -5.68 11.17 -19.87
N ASP A 395 -6.18 10.85 -21.04
CA ASP A 395 -5.72 11.48 -22.27
C ASP A 395 -6.13 12.95 -22.31
N SER A 396 -5.16 13.84 -22.31
CA SER A 396 -5.37 15.29 -22.22
C SER A 396 -6.17 15.89 -23.39
N LYS A 397 -6.18 15.22 -24.55
CA LYS A 397 -6.87 15.66 -25.76
C LYS A 397 -8.24 15.02 -25.91
N SER A 398 -8.31 13.70 -25.93
CA SER A 398 -9.57 12.95 -26.13
C SER A 398 -10.42 12.86 -24.87
N LYS A 399 -9.85 13.17 -23.69
CA LYS A 399 -10.49 13.02 -22.37
C LYS A 399 -10.84 11.58 -22.00
N GLN A 400 -10.29 10.60 -22.72
CA GLN A 400 -10.51 9.18 -22.46
C GLN A 400 -9.64 8.68 -21.31
N LEU A 401 -10.18 7.71 -20.56
CA LEU A 401 -9.48 7.01 -19.51
C LEU A 401 -8.90 5.70 -20.03
N THR A 402 -7.67 5.39 -19.61
CA THR A 402 -7.02 4.11 -19.84
C THR A 402 -6.58 3.54 -18.50
N TYR A 403 -6.89 2.27 -18.23
CA TYR A 403 -6.70 1.62 -16.95
C TYR A 403 -5.41 0.79 -16.93
N SER A 404 -4.69 0.83 -15.81
CA SER A 404 -3.45 0.05 -15.61
C SER A 404 -3.75 -1.42 -15.28
N GLY A 405 -2.74 -2.27 -15.34
CA GLY A 405 -2.83 -3.64 -14.82
C GLY A 405 -3.11 -3.67 -13.32
N ASN A 406 -2.56 -2.70 -12.57
CA ASN A 406 -2.85 -2.46 -11.17
C ASN A 406 -4.36 -2.23 -10.93
N TYR A 407 -5.00 -1.38 -11.74
CA TYR A 407 -6.46 -1.17 -11.66
C TYR A 407 -7.22 -2.49 -11.79
N TYR A 408 -6.80 -3.39 -12.70
CA TYR A 408 -7.46 -4.68 -12.88
C TYR A 408 -7.13 -5.73 -11.81
N ALA A 409 -6.04 -5.55 -11.06
CA ALA A 409 -5.71 -6.39 -9.91
C ALA A 409 -6.55 -6.04 -8.68
N PHE A 410 -6.82 -4.75 -8.43
CA PHE A 410 -7.49 -4.27 -7.22
C PHE A 410 -8.81 -4.98 -6.88
N PRO A 411 -9.76 -5.20 -7.80
CA PRO A 411 -11.07 -5.74 -7.44
C PRO A 411 -11.01 -7.14 -6.83
N HIS A 412 -9.95 -7.91 -7.09
CA HIS A 412 -9.73 -9.20 -6.45
C HIS A 412 -9.44 -9.10 -4.95
N TYR A 413 -8.97 -7.95 -4.51
CA TYR A 413 -8.67 -7.62 -3.12
C TYR A 413 -9.71 -6.66 -2.55
N SER A 414 -9.82 -5.48 -3.08
CA SER A 414 -10.61 -4.38 -2.51
C SER A 414 -12.13 -4.61 -2.52
N LYS A 415 -12.66 -5.36 -3.49
CA LYS A 415 -14.09 -5.71 -3.51
C LYS A 415 -14.42 -6.94 -2.67
N LEU A 416 -13.48 -7.86 -2.51
CA LEU A 416 -13.72 -9.17 -1.91
C LEU A 416 -13.22 -9.25 -0.46
N ILE A 417 -12.13 -8.55 -0.12
CA ILE A 417 -11.56 -8.49 1.23
C ILE A 417 -12.00 -7.16 1.87
N GLN A 418 -12.91 -7.25 2.84
CA GLN A 418 -13.50 -6.09 3.50
C GLN A 418 -12.56 -5.50 4.56
N ARG A 419 -12.76 -4.23 4.94
CA ARG A 419 -12.16 -3.70 6.16
C ARG A 419 -12.57 -4.55 7.36
N GLY A 420 -11.60 -4.82 8.25
CA GLY A 420 -11.81 -5.72 9.39
C GLY A 420 -11.66 -7.21 9.06
N ALA A 421 -11.45 -7.58 7.78
CA ALA A 421 -11.10 -8.95 7.43
C ALA A 421 -9.79 -9.36 8.10
N ARG A 422 -9.68 -10.63 8.45
CA ARG A 422 -8.45 -11.22 9.00
C ARG A 422 -7.78 -12.11 7.97
N VAL A 423 -6.52 -11.82 7.65
CA VAL A 423 -5.69 -12.76 6.88
C VAL A 423 -5.51 -14.02 7.72
N PHE A 424 -5.63 -15.19 7.10
CA PHE A 424 -5.38 -16.46 7.75
C PHE A 424 -4.40 -17.32 6.94
N ALA A 425 -3.84 -18.37 7.56
CA ALA A 425 -2.78 -19.14 6.94
C ALA A 425 -3.24 -19.86 5.67
N SER A 426 -2.50 -19.64 4.60
CA SER A 426 -2.53 -20.44 3.38
C SER A 426 -1.09 -20.82 3.04
N SER A 427 -0.79 -22.13 3.05
CA SER A 427 0.55 -22.66 2.80
C SER A 427 0.59 -23.50 1.54
N GLY A 428 1.77 -23.67 0.98
CA GLY A 428 2.05 -24.40 -0.24
C GLY A 428 2.78 -23.49 -1.24
N ASP A 429 3.81 -24.07 -1.87
CA ASP A 429 4.63 -23.36 -2.84
C ASP A 429 4.51 -24.03 -4.19
N LEU A 430 4.06 -23.26 -5.18
CA LEU A 430 4.05 -23.65 -6.58
C LEU A 430 4.80 -22.61 -7.39
N PRO A 431 5.63 -23.01 -8.34
CA PRO A 431 6.24 -22.08 -9.27
C PRO A 431 5.16 -21.18 -9.92
N ASP A 432 5.46 -19.89 -10.00
CA ASP A 432 4.61 -18.87 -10.63
C ASP A 432 3.22 -18.67 -10.02
N VAL A 433 2.90 -19.36 -8.92
CA VAL A 433 1.63 -19.19 -8.21
C VAL A 433 1.83 -18.47 -6.89
N ALA A 434 1.07 -17.39 -6.70
CA ALA A 434 0.98 -16.69 -5.41
C ALA A 434 -0.47 -16.79 -4.90
N HIS A 435 -0.64 -16.92 -3.58
CA HIS A 435 -1.98 -17.00 -2.99
C HIS A 435 -2.03 -16.35 -1.60
N VAL A 436 -3.19 -15.79 -1.27
CA VAL A 436 -3.50 -15.25 0.05
C VAL A 436 -4.96 -15.51 0.39
N SER A 437 -5.25 -15.74 1.65
CA SER A 437 -6.60 -15.99 2.16
C SER A 437 -6.97 -15.04 3.29
N ALA A 438 -8.26 -14.67 3.34
CA ALA A 438 -8.81 -13.82 4.39
C ALA A 438 -10.23 -14.25 4.78
N GLU A 439 -10.61 -14.02 6.03
CA GLU A 439 -11.99 -14.16 6.52
C GLU A 439 -12.55 -12.76 6.81
N ASN A 440 -13.64 -12.44 6.14
CA ASN A 440 -14.37 -11.17 6.31
C ASN A 440 -15.14 -11.13 7.63
N PRO A 441 -15.55 -9.93 8.11
CA PRO A 441 -16.41 -9.79 9.30
C PRO A 441 -17.72 -10.56 9.22
N ASP A 442 -18.30 -10.71 8.02
CA ASP A 442 -19.52 -11.50 7.74
C ASP A 442 -19.28 -13.02 7.64
N LYS A 443 -18.05 -13.46 7.96
CA LYS A 443 -17.58 -14.87 7.91
C LYS A 443 -17.41 -15.46 6.52
N SER A 444 -17.68 -14.72 5.46
CA SER A 444 -17.26 -15.15 4.13
C SER A 444 -15.74 -15.22 4.05
N ARG A 445 -15.23 -16.21 3.34
CA ARG A 445 -13.79 -16.42 3.16
C ARG A 445 -13.40 -16.18 1.71
N VAL A 446 -12.23 -15.60 1.54
CA VAL A 446 -11.68 -15.25 0.24
C VAL A 446 -10.35 -15.96 0.07
N LEU A 447 -10.14 -16.57 -1.07
CA LEU A 447 -8.84 -17.05 -1.54
C LEU A 447 -8.53 -16.36 -2.87
N VAL A 448 -7.48 -15.57 -2.92
CA VAL A 448 -6.96 -15.00 -4.18
C VAL A 448 -5.79 -15.86 -4.63
N VAL A 449 -5.82 -16.31 -5.88
CA VAL A 449 -4.75 -17.10 -6.51
C VAL A 449 -4.31 -16.39 -7.78
N THR A 450 -3.02 -16.13 -7.89
CA THR A 450 -2.39 -15.52 -9.05
C THR A 450 -1.50 -16.53 -9.75
N ASN A 451 -1.66 -16.70 -11.04
CA ASN A 451 -0.72 -17.41 -11.90
C ASN A 451 0.04 -16.38 -12.74
N SER A 452 1.31 -16.19 -12.44
CA SER A 452 2.20 -15.26 -13.17
C SER A 452 2.96 -15.91 -14.34
N ASN A 453 2.77 -17.21 -14.58
CA ASN A 453 3.25 -17.85 -15.80
C ASN A 453 2.43 -17.37 -17.00
N ASP A 454 3.07 -16.99 -18.09
CA ASP A 454 2.44 -16.38 -19.26
C ASP A 454 1.83 -17.37 -20.26
N SER A 455 2.13 -18.67 -20.11
CA SER A 455 1.78 -19.70 -21.07
C SER A 455 1.15 -20.97 -20.45
N LEU A 456 1.43 -21.26 -19.18
CA LEU A 456 1.03 -22.50 -18.52
C LEU A 456 -0.17 -22.29 -17.59
N GLU A 457 -1.25 -23.02 -17.86
CA GLU A 457 -2.36 -23.14 -16.92
C GLU A 457 -1.96 -24.01 -15.72
N GLN A 458 -2.31 -23.55 -14.51
CA GLN A 458 -2.04 -24.26 -13.27
C GLN A 458 -3.29 -25.03 -12.80
N GLN A 459 -3.17 -26.36 -12.76
CA GLN A 459 -4.18 -27.27 -12.19
C GLN A 459 -3.72 -27.70 -10.80
N MET A 460 -4.52 -27.42 -9.76
CA MET A 460 -4.08 -27.69 -8.39
C MET A 460 -5.25 -28.00 -7.46
N GLN A 461 -4.92 -28.59 -6.31
CA GLN A 461 -5.88 -28.81 -5.23
C GLN A 461 -5.63 -27.86 -4.07
N CYS A 462 -6.72 -27.27 -3.57
CA CYS A 462 -6.74 -26.51 -2.34
C CYS A 462 -7.50 -27.31 -1.27
N ARG A 463 -6.95 -27.43 -0.05
CA ARG A 463 -7.55 -28.19 1.05
C ARG A 463 -7.92 -27.30 2.22
N LEU A 464 -9.14 -27.50 2.73
CA LEU A 464 -9.66 -26.89 3.94
C LEU A 464 -10.21 -27.99 4.86
N GLY A 465 -9.43 -28.42 5.86
CA GLY A 465 -9.78 -29.57 6.68
C GLY A 465 -9.95 -30.85 5.84
N SER A 466 -11.16 -31.45 5.85
CA SER A 466 -11.50 -32.62 5.03
C SER A 466 -12.04 -32.29 3.64
N PHE A 467 -12.17 -31.01 3.30
CA PHE A 467 -12.72 -30.56 2.02
C PHE A 467 -11.61 -30.23 1.03
N THR A 468 -11.82 -30.55 -0.22
CA THR A 468 -10.92 -30.27 -1.35
C THR A 468 -11.64 -29.43 -2.38
N LEU A 469 -10.95 -28.42 -2.91
CA LEU A 469 -11.38 -27.57 -4.01
C LEU A 469 -10.38 -27.73 -5.17
N ARG A 470 -10.84 -28.13 -6.34
CA ARG A 470 -10.00 -28.29 -7.54
C ARG A 470 -9.93 -26.96 -8.28
N LEU A 471 -8.74 -26.41 -8.39
CA LEU A 471 -8.50 -25.10 -8.99
C LEU A 471 -7.92 -25.27 -10.39
N SER A 472 -8.43 -24.48 -11.33
CA SER A 472 -7.85 -24.26 -12.65
C SER A 472 -7.62 -22.77 -12.81
N VAL A 473 -6.35 -22.36 -12.88
CA VAL A 473 -5.91 -20.97 -12.94
C VAL A 473 -5.16 -20.74 -14.26
N PRO A 474 -5.80 -20.07 -15.23
CA PRO A 474 -5.20 -19.80 -16.54
C PRO A 474 -3.85 -19.07 -16.46
N PRO A 475 -3.03 -19.10 -17.53
CA PRO A 475 -1.82 -18.30 -17.60
C PRO A 475 -2.12 -16.82 -17.47
N ASP A 476 -1.15 -16.06 -16.95
CA ASP A 476 -1.21 -14.60 -16.72
C ASP A 476 -2.58 -14.16 -16.19
N SER A 477 -2.98 -14.71 -15.04
CA SER A 477 -4.33 -14.49 -14.52
C SER A 477 -4.39 -14.34 -13.00
N ILE A 478 -5.50 -13.75 -12.57
CA ILE A 478 -5.92 -13.71 -11.17
C ILE A 478 -7.28 -14.41 -11.08
N THR A 479 -7.41 -15.36 -10.17
CA THR A 479 -8.71 -15.99 -9.86
C THR A 479 -8.97 -15.88 -8.36
N SER A 480 -10.11 -15.32 -8.00
CA SER A 480 -10.53 -15.22 -6.59
C SER A 480 -11.73 -16.11 -6.35
N PHE A 481 -11.72 -16.81 -5.22
CA PHE A 481 -12.77 -17.70 -4.75
C PHE A 481 -13.35 -17.17 -3.45
N VAL A 482 -14.69 -17.18 -3.32
CA VAL A 482 -15.40 -16.71 -2.13
C VAL A 482 -16.44 -17.74 -1.73
N TRP A 483 -16.45 -18.14 -0.46
CA TRP A 483 -17.40 -19.12 0.11
C TRP A 483 -17.84 -18.77 1.52
#